data_1651c46910ebed209f2ae56eacccace3
#
_entry.id   1651c46910ebed209f2ae56eacccace3
#
_cell.length_a   1.000
_cell.length_b   1.000
_cell.length_c   1.000
_cell.angle_alpha   90.00
_cell.angle_beta   90.00
_cell.angle_gamma   90.00
#
_symmetry.space_group_name_H-M   'P 1'
#
loop_
_entity.id
_entity.type
_entity.pdbx_description
1 polymer ?
#
loop_
_entity_poly.entity_id
_entity_poly.type
_entity_poly.pdbx_seq_one_letter_code
_entity_poly.pdbx_strand_id
1 'polypeptide(L)'
;MNTRPVSFDPQAATYDQRTGLSEQHCQAIAQAVLRLAEAMPGDLVFEVGAGTGMLGTWLARPPLRYVGLDLSHGMLTAFQRRQAGQGATPFLLQADGNHAWPLAAGTARVIFSSRALHLLDLAHVVAESGRVAQAAGASLIIGRIQRPAGSLPSIMQQAMQRLLRQHGFAGHAGEPHQRQLLAVMVQRGATVLGPLVVGRWTVMRTPAQSVEAWRSKPGLGGLDVAPVVKRTILDALRRWAQATFGDVRREVICEEAYVLQGVRLRPTARGVVRPPDG
;
A
#
# COMPACT_ATOMS: atom_id res chain seq x y z
N MET A 1 -18.77 5.53 13.49
CA MET A 1 -17.84 6.59 13.96
C MET A 1 -17.02 7.03 12.77
N ASN A 2 -17.20 8.26 12.32
CA ASN A 2 -16.49 8.82 11.16
C ASN A 2 -15.07 9.20 11.63
N THR A 3 -14.12 8.26 11.53
CA THR A 3 -12.72 8.56 11.79
C THR A 3 -12.19 9.37 10.60
N ARG A 4 -11.74 10.60 10.86
CA ARG A 4 -11.05 11.39 9.84
C ARG A 4 -9.90 10.57 9.25
N PRO A 5 -9.76 10.55 7.92
CA PRO A 5 -8.64 9.84 7.29
C PRO A 5 -7.32 10.43 7.78
N VAL A 6 -6.36 9.55 8.09
CA VAL A 6 -5.05 9.94 8.61
C VAL A 6 -4.21 10.50 7.46
N SER A 7 -3.91 11.80 7.49
CA SER A 7 -2.97 12.41 6.55
C SER A 7 -1.52 12.05 6.89
N PHE A 8 -0.73 11.74 5.87
CA PHE A 8 0.69 11.45 5.97
C PHE A 8 1.59 12.67 5.68
N ASP A 9 1.03 13.88 5.55
CA ASP A 9 1.77 15.11 5.28
C ASP A 9 3.00 15.31 6.19
N PRO A 10 2.90 15.14 7.53
CA PRO A 10 4.05 15.33 8.41
C PRO A 10 5.20 14.33 8.17
N GLN A 11 4.92 13.24 7.46
CA GLN A 11 5.88 12.14 7.25
C GLN A 11 6.52 12.16 5.86
N ALA A 12 6.02 12.99 4.94
CA ALA A 12 6.42 12.98 3.53
C ALA A 12 7.94 13.09 3.33
N ALA A 13 8.62 13.97 4.10
CA ALA A 13 10.05 14.21 3.97
C ALA A 13 10.94 13.01 4.37
N THR A 14 10.47 12.12 5.25
CA THR A 14 11.26 11.00 5.78
C THR A 14 10.67 9.63 5.44
N TYR A 15 9.59 9.60 4.68
CA TYR A 15 8.84 8.39 4.40
C TYR A 15 9.69 7.32 3.70
N ASP A 16 10.44 7.73 2.69
CA ASP A 16 11.23 6.83 1.85
C ASP A 16 12.35 6.13 2.62
N GLN A 17 13.01 6.86 3.52
CA GLN A 17 14.09 6.32 4.37
C GLN A 17 13.65 5.14 5.23
N ARG A 18 12.33 5.04 5.52
CA ARG A 18 11.77 3.98 6.38
C ARG A 18 11.45 2.70 5.62
N THR A 19 11.43 2.74 4.29
CA THR A 19 10.98 1.61 3.48
C THR A 19 12.05 0.56 3.28
N GLY A 20 13.33 0.95 3.29
CA GLY A 20 14.45 0.06 2.99
C GLY A 20 14.54 -0.33 1.50
N LEU A 21 13.68 0.23 0.65
CA LEU A 21 13.70 -0.03 -0.79
C LEU A 21 14.75 0.84 -1.48
N SER A 22 15.71 0.21 -2.14
CA SER A 22 16.62 0.90 -3.05
C SER A 22 15.92 1.26 -4.36
N GLU A 23 16.53 2.15 -5.14
CA GLU A 23 16.03 2.50 -6.46
C GLU A 23 15.93 1.27 -7.37
N GLN A 24 16.92 0.38 -7.31
CA GLN A 24 16.92 -0.89 -8.05
C GLN A 24 15.72 -1.78 -7.66
N HIS A 25 15.38 -1.86 -6.36
CA HIS A 25 14.19 -2.56 -5.91
C HIS A 25 12.93 -1.91 -6.49
N CYS A 26 12.82 -0.59 -6.45
CA CYS A 26 11.66 0.12 -6.97
C CYS A 26 11.46 -0.12 -8.47
N GLN A 27 12.53 -0.10 -9.26
CA GLN A 27 12.52 -0.42 -10.68
C GLN A 27 12.06 -1.85 -10.93
N ALA A 28 12.63 -2.82 -10.22
CA ALA A 28 12.27 -4.24 -10.36
C ALA A 28 10.79 -4.48 -10.00
N ILE A 29 10.30 -3.82 -8.95
CA ILE A 29 8.89 -3.90 -8.53
C ILE A 29 7.97 -3.34 -9.64
N ALA A 30 8.25 -2.15 -10.16
CA ALA A 30 7.46 -1.56 -11.23
C ALA A 30 7.40 -2.46 -12.46
N GLN A 31 8.54 -2.99 -12.90
CA GLN A 31 8.60 -3.95 -14.00
C GLN A 31 7.80 -5.22 -13.73
N ALA A 32 7.84 -5.73 -12.49
CA ALA A 32 7.07 -6.92 -12.11
C ALA A 32 5.57 -6.64 -12.10
N VAL A 33 5.13 -5.45 -11.64
CA VAL A 33 3.72 -5.00 -11.73
C VAL A 33 3.24 -5.00 -13.18
N LEU A 34 4.02 -4.39 -14.08
CA LEU A 34 3.66 -4.29 -15.50
C LEU A 34 3.61 -5.67 -16.18
N ARG A 35 4.59 -6.54 -15.91
CA ARG A 35 4.58 -7.92 -16.44
C ARG A 35 3.38 -8.72 -15.91
N LEU A 36 3.10 -8.65 -14.61
CA LEU A 36 2.00 -9.38 -13.99
C LEU A 36 0.64 -8.94 -14.53
N ALA A 37 0.50 -7.65 -14.85
CA ALA A 37 -0.68 -7.07 -15.48
C ALA A 37 -0.73 -7.28 -17.01
N GLU A 38 0.36 -7.75 -17.63
CA GLU A 38 0.51 -7.78 -19.09
C GLU A 38 0.22 -6.41 -19.71
N ALA A 39 0.79 -5.36 -19.12
CA ALA A 39 0.58 -4.00 -19.56
C ALA A 39 1.29 -3.75 -20.90
N MET A 40 0.60 -3.07 -21.82
CA MET A 40 1.05 -2.75 -23.17
C MET A 40 1.29 -1.23 -23.34
N PRO A 41 2.06 -0.82 -24.35
CA PRO A 41 2.21 0.58 -24.68
C PRO A 41 0.84 1.30 -24.81
N GLY A 42 0.72 2.46 -24.17
CA GLY A 42 -0.52 3.25 -24.16
C GLY A 42 -1.53 2.88 -23.06
N ASP A 43 -1.31 1.77 -22.34
CA ASP A 43 -2.16 1.39 -21.23
C ASP A 43 -2.08 2.40 -20.07
N LEU A 44 -3.19 2.51 -19.33
CA LEU A 44 -3.28 3.35 -18.15
C LEU A 44 -2.98 2.56 -16.87
N VAL A 45 -1.97 3.02 -16.14
CA VAL A 45 -1.68 2.61 -14.77
C VAL A 45 -2.33 3.61 -13.82
N PHE A 46 -3.18 3.13 -12.94
CA PHE A 46 -3.79 3.91 -11.87
C PHE A 46 -3.25 3.43 -10.51
N GLU A 47 -2.53 4.29 -9.81
CA GLU A 47 -1.98 3.98 -8.48
C GLU A 47 -2.80 4.66 -7.38
N VAL A 48 -3.37 3.85 -6.47
CA VAL A 48 -4.11 4.32 -5.30
C VAL A 48 -3.20 4.33 -4.08
N GLY A 49 -2.98 5.50 -3.49
CA GLY A 49 -1.98 5.73 -2.47
C GLY A 49 -0.59 5.87 -3.07
N ALA A 50 -0.44 6.75 -4.08
CA ALA A 50 0.79 6.94 -4.85
C ALA A 50 1.98 7.45 -3.98
N GLY A 51 1.69 8.10 -2.84
CA GLY A 51 2.69 8.55 -1.89
C GLY A 51 3.73 9.49 -2.51
N THR A 52 4.98 9.30 -2.14
CA THR A 52 6.14 10.07 -2.61
C THR A 52 6.63 9.67 -4.01
N GLY A 53 5.91 8.76 -4.68
CA GLY A 53 6.25 8.31 -6.02
C GLY A 53 7.42 7.34 -6.11
N MET A 54 7.78 6.67 -5.03
CA MET A 54 8.89 5.68 -5.06
C MET A 54 8.73 4.65 -6.17
N LEU A 55 7.52 4.13 -6.35
CA LEU A 55 7.19 3.17 -7.41
C LEU A 55 6.58 3.88 -8.62
N GLY A 56 5.75 4.88 -8.38
CA GLY A 56 5.06 5.64 -9.40
C GLY A 56 5.99 6.30 -10.43
N THR A 57 7.17 6.77 -10.02
CA THR A 57 8.20 7.29 -10.94
C THR A 57 8.61 6.28 -12.02
N TRP A 58 8.63 5.01 -11.69
CA TRP A 58 8.97 3.93 -12.61
C TRP A 58 7.77 3.45 -13.44
N LEU A 59 6.56 3.54 -12.87
CA LEU A 59 5.30 3.20 -13.54
C LEU A 59 4.81 4.29 -14.50
N ALA A 60 5.20 5.55 -14.25
CA ALA A 60 4.83 6.71 -15.06
C ALA A 60 5.69 6.88 -16.32
N ARG A 61 6.60 5.96 -16.61
CA ARG A 61 7.51 6.07 -17.76
C ARG A 61 6.77 5.81 -19.08
N PRO A 62 6.99 6.64 -20.12
CA PRO A 62 6.48 6.35 -21.45
C PRO A 62 6.91 4.96 -21.94
N PRO A 63 6.08 4.28 -22.73
CA PRO A 63 4.86 4.76 -23.38
C PRO A 63 3.57 4.54 -22.57
N LEU A 64 3.65 4.29 -21.27
CA LEU A 64 2.48 4.14 -20.42
C LEU A 64 1.87 5.49 -20.04
N ARG A 65 0.57 5.49 -19.78
CA ARG A 65 -0.13 6.60 -19.14
C ARG A 65 -0.23 6.30 -17.64
N TYR A 66 -0.10 7.31 -16.82
CA TYR A 66 -0.11 7.13 -15.38
C TYR A 66 -0.97 8.19 -14.68
N VAL A 67 -1.78 7.71 -13.73
CA VAL A 67 -2.51 8.54 -12.79
C VAL A 67 -2.22 8.04 -11.38
N GLY A 68 -1.73 8.93 -10.52
CA GLY A 68 -1.50 8.66 -9.10
C GLY A 68 -2.48 9.42 -8.23
N LEU A 69 -3.14 8.74 -7.30
CA LEU A 69 -4.06 9.32 -6.33
C LEU A 69 -3.48 9.15 -4.94
N ASP A 70 -3.46 10.23 -4.15
CA ASP A 70 -3.12 10.20 -2.73
C ASP A 70 -3.93 11.24 -1.95
N LEU A 71 -4.21 10.96 -0.69
CA LEU A 71 -4.89 11.90 0.21
C LEU A 71 -3.98 13.06 0.62
N SER A 72 -2.66 12.79 0.72
CA SER A 72 -1.67 13.69 1.26
C SER A 72 -1.08 14.61 0.19
N HIS A 73 -1.31 15.91 0.33
CA HIS A 73 -0.68 16.92 -0.53
C HIS A 73 0.84 16.89 -0.43
N GLY A 74 1.39 16.73 0.77
CA GLY A 74 2.84 16.66 0.99
C GLY A 74 3.49 15.47 0.28
N MET A 75 2.82 14.31 0.24
CA MET A 75 3.26 13.14 -0.50
C MET A 75 3.31 13.42 -2.01
N LEU A 76 2.24 13.97 -2.56
CA LEU A 76 2.19 14.29 -4.00
C LEU A 76 3.21 15.36 -4.39
N THR A 77 3.45 16.35 -3.53
CA THR A 77 4.51 17.35 -3.74
C THR A 77 5.90 16.68 -3.77
N ALA A 78 6.16 15.72 -2.90
CA ALA A 78 7.40 14.96 -2.91
C ALA A 78 7.52 14.12 -4.20
N PHE A 79 6.42 13.55 -4.69
CA PHE A 79 6.39 12.83 -5.96
C PHE A 79 6.73 13.75 -7.15
N GLN A 80 6.11 14.92 -7.22
CA GLN A 80 6.39 15.91 -8.27
C GLN A 80 7.88 16.30 -8.30
N ARG A 81 8.47 16.54 -7.12
CA ARG A 81 9.91 16.84 -7.01
C ARG A 81 10.79 15.69 -7.48
N ARG A 82 10.43 14.45 -7.13
CA ARG A 82 11.15 13.24 -7.58
C ARG A 82 11.10 13.08 -9.09
N GLN A 83 9.99 13.45 -9.72
CA GLN A 83 9.78 13.32 -11.15
C GLN A 83 10.43 14.44 -11.97
N ALA A 84 10.79 15.55 -11.34
CA ALA A 84 11.39 16.71 -12.01
C ALA A 84 12.66 16.29 -12.78
N GLY A 85 12.71 16.63 -14.07
CA GLY A 85 13.83 16.31 -14.96
C GLY A 85 13.88 14.87 -15.51
N GLN A 86 12.87 14.00 -15.21
CA GLN A 86 12.87 12.62 -15.69
C GLN A 86 12.08 12.41 -17.01
N GLY A 87 11.66 13.47 -17.68
CA GLY A 87 11.02 13.41 -19.02
C GLY A 87 9.61 12.84 -19.06
N ALA A 88 9.04 12.39 -17.95
CA ALA A 88 7.67 11.94 -17.84
C ALA A 88 6.91 12.82 -16.85
N THR A 89 5.67 13.19 -17.16
CA THR A 89 4.82 13.98 -16.26
C THR A 89 3.66 13.11 -15.78
N PRO A 90 3.72 12.60 -14.53
CA PRO A 90 2.61 11.85 -13.98
C PRO A 90 1.42 12.78 -13.73
N PHE A 91 0.22 12.29 -13.97
CA PHE A 91 -1.00 12.99 -13.57
C PHE A 91 -1.28 12.64 -12.09
N LEU A 92 -1.17 13.62 -11.21
CA LEU A 92 -1.31 13.43 -9.76
C LEU A 92 -2.57 14.12 -9.25
N LEU A 93 -3.36 13.39 -8.47
CA LEU A 93 -4.64 13.82 -7.93
C LEU A 93 -4.64 13.71 -6.41
N GLN A 94 -4.95 14.82 -5.75
CA GLN A 94 -5.22 14.80 -4.31
C GLN A 94 -6.69 14.44 -4.09
N ALA A 95 -6.95 13.23 -3.60
CA ALA A 95 -8.29 12.77 -3.25
C ALA A 95 -8.25 11.64 -2.23
N ASP A 96 -9.37 11.46 -1.51
CA ASP A 96 -9.56 10.32 -0.62
C ASP A 96 -9.93 9.08 -1.44
N GLY A 97 -9.13 8.03 -1.36
CA GLY A 97 -9.36 6.77 -2.04
C GLY A 97 -10.63 6.03 -1.59
N ASN A 98 -11.31 6.49 -0.55
CA ASN A 98 -12.62 6.00 -0.09
C ASN A 98 -13.81 6.72 -0.75
N HIS A 99 -13.55 7.68 -1.64
CA HIS A 99 -14.56 8.32 -2.47
C HIS A 99 -14.41 7.88 -3.93
N ALA A 100 -15.39 8.23 -4.78
CA ALA A 100 -15.36 7.88 -6.21
C ALA A 100 -14.01 8.26 -6.84
N TRP A 101 -13.36 7.28 -7.46
CA TRP A 101 -12.07 7.51 -8.10
C TRP A 101 -12.23 8.41 -9.31
N PRO A 102 -11.42 9.46 -9.45
CA PRO A 102 -11.57 10.46 -10.50
C PRO A 102 -11.04 9.96 -11.86
N LEU A 103 -11.54 8.81 -12.27
CA LEU A 103 -11.27 8.15 -13.53
C LEU A 103 -12.58 7.77 -14.23
N ALA A 104 -12.61 7.88 -15.54
CA ALA A 104 -13.71 7.38 -16.35
C ALA A 104 -13.80 5.84 -16.23
N ALA A 105 -15.02 5.31 -16.34
CA ALA A 105 -15.24 3.87 -16.36
C ALA A 105 -14.50 3.21 -17.54
N GLY A 106 -13.93 2.04 -17.32
CA GLY A 106 -13.33 1.24 -18.38
C GLY A 106 -11.98 1.76 -18.91
N THR A 107 -11.22 2.54 -18.14
CA THR A 107 -9.99 3.18 -18.62
C THR A 107 -8.69 2.57 -18.10
N ALA A 108 -8.70 1.98 -16.90
CA ALA A 108 -7.49 1.47 -16.27
C ALA A 108 -7.20 0.02 -16.69
N ARG A 109 -5.99 -0.23 -17.21
CA ARG A 109 -5.44 -1.58 -17.44
C ARG A 109 -4.82 -2.14 -16.16
N VAL A 110 -4.12 -1.29 -15.43
CA VAL A 110 -3.46 -1.64 -14.17
C VAL A 110 -4.02 -0.77 -13.06
N ILE A 111 -4.56 -1.38 -12.03
CA ILE A 111 -4.90 -0.73 -10.78
C ILE A 111 -3.88 -1.24 -9.76
N PHE A 112 -3.07 -0.34 -9.24
CA PHE A 112 -1.99 -0.69 -8.34
C PHE A 112 -2.13 0.02 -6.99
N SER A 113 -1.80 -0.66 -5.91
CA SER A 113 -1.69 -0.05 -4.59
C SER A 113 -0.56 -0.68 -3.79
N SER A 114 0.34 0.14 -3.29
CA SER A 114 1.45 -0.28 -2.44
C SER A 114 1.27 0.28 -1.04
N ARG A 115 1.04 -0.60 -0.06
CA ARG A 115 0.96 -0.27 1.37
C ARG A 115 -0.14 0.73 1.78
N ALA A 116 -1.09 1.03 0.91
CA ALA A 116 -2.19 1.96 1.19
C ALA A 116 -3.55 1.26 1.35
N LEU A 117 -3.72 0.09 0.74
CA LEU A 117 -5.01 -0.59 0.64
C LEU A 117 -5.68 -0.87 2.01
N HIS A 118 -4.89 -1.08 3.06
CA HIS A 118 -5.41 -1.34 4.40
C HIS A 118 -6.09 -0.13 5.05
N LEU A 119 -6.01 1.03 4.43
CA LEU A 119 -6.66 2.28 4.84
C LEU A 119 -7.99 2.51 4.13
N LEU A 120 -8.32 1.66 3.15
CA LEU A 120 -9.47 1.84 2.27
C LEU A 120 -10.60 0.87 2.63
N ASP A 121 -11.83 1.30 2.36
CA ASP A 121 -13.01 0.43 2.46
C ASP A 121 -13.01 -0.64 1.37
N LEU A 122 -13.16 -1.90 1.77
CA LEU A 122 -13.10 -3.03 0.86
C LEU A 122 -14.20 -3.02 -0.20
N ALA A 123 -15.43 -2.72 0.21
CA ALA A 123 -16.55 -2.74 -0.71
C ALA A 123 -16.39 -1.64 -1.76
N HIS A 124 -15.89 -0.48 -1.34
CA HIS A 124 -15.58 0.63 -2.22
C HIS A 124 -14.46 0.27 -3.22
N VAL A 125 -13.34 -0.30 -2.76
CA VAL A 125 -12.25 -0.75 -3.62
C VAL A 125 -12.73 -1.77 -4.65
N VAL A 126 -13.57 -2.73 -4.24
CA VAL A 126 -14.16 -3.72 -5.14
C VAL A 126 -15.01 -3.06 -6.22
N ALA A 127 -15.89 -2.14 -5.83
CA ALA A 127 -16.79 -1.44 -6.75
C ALA A 127 -16.02 -0.56 -7.75
N GLU A 128 -15.11 0.27 -7.26
CA GLU A 128 -14.34 1.20 -8.08
C GLU A 128 -13.35 0.48 -8.99
N SER A 129 -12.69 -0.58 -8.50
CA SER A 129 -11.82 -1.40 -9.36
C SER A 129 -12.60 -2.00 -10.53
N GLY A 130 -13.82 -2.49 -10.28
CA GLY A 130 -14.70 -2.99 -11.34
C GLY A 130 -15.15 -1.91 -12.32
N ARG A 131 -15.45 -0.70 -11.82
CA ARG A 131 -15.89 0.44 -12.63
C ARG A 131 -14.79 0.96 -13.56
N VAL A 132 -13.58 1.17 -13.02
CA VAL A 132 -12.48 1.75 -13.81
C VAL A 132 -11.76 0.73 -14.67
N ALA A 133 -11.96 -0.57 -14.45
CA ALA A 133 -11.31 -1.66 -15.18
C ALA A 133 -11.60 -1.58 -16.68
N GLN A 134 -10.55 -1.63 -17.49
CA GLN A 134 -10.65 -1.68 -18.94
C GLN A 134 -11.39 -2.95 -19.40
N ALA A 135 -12.30 -2.79 -20.38
CA ALA A 135 -13.14 -3.89 -20.85
C ALA A 135 -12.33 -5.06 -21.48
N ALA A 136 -11.18 -4.77 -22.06
CA ALA A 136 -10.26 -5.79 -22.61
C ALA A 136 -9.55 -6.62 -21.54
N GLY A 137 -9.81 -6.36 -20.28
CA GLY A 137 -9.19 -6.96 -19.10
C GLY A 137 -8.32 -5.96 -18.34
N ALA A 138 -8.35 -6.06 -17.02
CA ALA A 138 -7.56 -5.23 -16.13
C ALA A 138 -7.05 -6.07 -14.97
N SER A 139 -6.03 -5.58 -14.27
CA SER A 139 -5.49 -6.26 -13.09
C SER A 139 -5.48 -5.30 -11.91
N LEU A 140 -5.98 -5.76 -10.76
CA LEU A 140 -5.75 -5.12 -9.46
C LEU A 140 -4.55 -5.81 -8.80
N ILE A 141 -3.47 -5.07 -8.58
CA ILE A 141 -2.22 -5.59 -8.02
C ILE A 141 -1.91 -4.85 -6.72
N ILE A 142 -1.54 -5.60 -5.70
CA ILE A 142 -1.23 -5.10 -4.36
C ILE A 142 0.21 -5.44 -4.04
N GLY A 143 0.96 -4.42 -3.65
CA GLY A 143 2.35 -4.54 -3.23
C GLY A 143 2.51 -4.39 -1.71
N ARG A 144 3.31 -5.24 -1.09
CA ARG A 144 3.61 -5.15 0.35
C ARG A 144 5.02 -5.64 0.69
N ILE A 145 5.56 -5.12 1.76
CA ILE A 145 6.75 -5.69 2.39
C ILE A 145 6.29 -6.86 3.27
N GLN A 146 6.84 -8.02 3.02
CA GLN A 146 6.66 -9.23 3.81
C GLN A 146 7.87 -9.43 4.70
N ARG A 147 7.61 -9.79 5.96
CA ARG A 147 8.60 -10.10 6.97
C ARG A 147 8.36 -11.52 7.50
N PRO A 148 9.41 -12.33 7.71
CA PRO A 148 9.25 -13.61 8.37
C PRO A 148 8.57 -13.48 9.73
N ALA A 149 7.71 -14.43 10.09
CA ALA A 149 6.93 -14.37 11.35
C ALA A 149 7.82 -14.27 12.60
N GLY A 150 8.99 -14.93 12.59
CA GLY A 150 9.98 -14.87 13.68
C GLY A 150 10.95 -13.69 13.62
N SER A 151 10.80 -12.77 12.65
CA SER A 151 11.68 -11.59 12.57
C SER A 151 11.41 -10.60 13.70
N LEU A 152 12.44 -9.85 14.12
CA LEU A 152 12.29 -8.81 15.14
C LEU A 152 11.13 -7.84 14.88
N PRO A 153 10.93 -7.27 13.65
CA PRO A 153 9.79 -6.41 13.38
C PRO A 153 8.44 -7.10 13.58
N SER A 154 8.32 -8.38 13.19
CA SER A 154 7.08 -9.15 13.37
C SER A 154 6.79 -9.43 14.84
N ILE A 155 7.81 -9.82 15.62
CA ILE A 155 7.69 -10.06 17.05
C ILE A 155 7.29 -8.77 17.78
N MET A 156 7.94 -7.65 17.48
CA MET A 156 7.62 -6.35 18.07
C MET A 156 6.19 -5.89 17.71
N GLN A 157 5.76 -6.12 16.46
CA GLN A 157 4.40 -5.82 16.03
C GLN A 157 3.35 -6.65 16.75
N GLN A 158 3.58 -7.95 16.92
CA GLN A 158 2.68 -8.83 17.68
C GLN A 158 2.56 -8.41 19.14
N ALA A 159 3.69 -8.04 19.77
CA ALA A 159 3.70 -7.55 21.14
C ALA A 159 2.91 -6.22 21.27
N MET A 160 3.12 -5.29 20.35
CA MET A 160 2.36 -4.03 20.30
C MET A 160 0.86 -4.27 20.11
N GLN A 161 0.45 -5.17 19.22
CA GLN A 161 -0.95 -5.51 19.00
C GLN A 161 -1.58 -6.20 20.24
N ARG A 162 -0.81 -7.02 20.97
CA ARG A 162 -1.26 -7.61 22.23
C ARG A 162 -1.55 -6.54 23.27
N LEU A 163 -0.65 -5.58 23.42
CA LEU A 163 -0.83 -4.45 24.34
C LEU A 163 -2.03 -3.57 23.94
N LEU A 164 -2.22 -3.30 22.65
CA LEU A 164 -3.40 -2.58 22.16
C LEU A 164 -4.70 -3.29 22.58
N ARG A 165 -4.78 -4.62 22.39
CA ARG A 165 -5.96 -5.40 22.82
C ARG A 165 -6.19 -5.34 24.32
N GLN A 166 -5.14 -5.37 25.14
CA GLN A 166 -5.26 -5.23 26.60
C GLN A 166 -5.83 -3.86 27.02
N HIS A 167 -5.66 -2.85 26.18
CA HIS A 167 -6.23 -1.50 26.35
C HIS A 167 -7.57 -1.31 25.64
N GLY A 168 -8.24 -2.39 25.18
CA GLY A 168 -9.57 -2.32 24.58
C GLY A 168 -9.61 -1.96 23.09
N PHE A 169 -8.45 -1.92 22.41
CA PHE A 169 -8.40 -1.62 20.99
C PHE A 169 -8.42 -2.92 20.17
N ALA A 170 -9.35 -3.03 19.23
CA ALA A 170 -9.31 -4.07 18.20
C ALA A 170 -8.18 -3.74 17.21
N GLY A 171 -7.14 -4.57 17.15
CA GLY A 171 -6.01 -4.32 16.26
C GLY A 171 -6.42 -4.36 14.78
N HIS A 172 -5.83 -3.49 13.95
CA HIS A 172 -5.96 -3.59 12.49
C HIS A 172 -5.06 -4.71 11.96
N ALA A 173 -5.66 -5.64 11.27
CA ALA A 173 -4.95 -6.73 10.61
C ALA A 173 -4.85 -6.43 9.11
N GLY A 174 -3.75 -5.83 8.67
CA GLY A 174 -3.58 -5.48 7.26
C GLY A 174 -3.58 -6.69 6.30
N GLU A 175 -3.04 -7.83 6.72
CA GLU A 175 -3.01 -9.05 5.90
C GLU A 175 -4.38 -9.73 5.74
N PRO A 176 -5.21 -9.86 6.80
CA PRO A 176 -6.58 -10.29 6.66
C PRO A 176 -7.41 -9.41 5.71
N HIS A 177 -7.23 -8.10 5.75
CA HIS A 177 -7.92 -7.15 4.88
C HIS A 177 -7.60 -7.41 3.39
N GLN A 178 -6.33 -7.57 3.04
CA GLN A 178 -5.93 -7.91 1.68
C GLN A 178 -6.48 -9.28 1.24
N ARG A 179 -6.40 -10.31 2.09
CA ARG A 179 -6.93 -11.65 1.77
C ARG A 179 -8.44 -11.61 1.54
N GLN A 180 -9.16 -10.86 2.35
CA GLN A 180 -10.61 -10.67 2.21
C GLN A 180 -10.95 -9.99 0.88
N LEU A 181 -10.21 -8.92 0.50
CA LEU A 181 -10.40 -8.27 -0.79
C LEU A 181 -10.23 -9.24 -1.95
N LEU A 182 -9.12 -9.98 -1.97
CA LEU A 182 -8.85 -10.95 -3.03
C LEU A 182 -9.92 -12.06 -3.08
N ALA A 183 -10.37 -12.56 -1.93
CA ALA A 183 -11.43 -13.55 -1.86
C ALA A 183 -12.75 -13.04 -2.45
N VAL A 184 -13.17 -11.81 -2.11
CA VAL A 184 -14.36 -11.18 -2.69
C VAL A 184 -14.23 -10.99 -4.20
N MET A 185 -13.06 -10.57 -4.68
CA MET A 185 -12.81 -10.43 -6.12
C MET A 185 -12.92 -11.77 -6.86
N VAL A 186 -12.34 -12.84 -6.27
CA VAL A 186 -12.42 -14.21 -6.84
C VAL A 186 -13.85 -14.70 -6.87
N GLN A 187 -14.64 -14.49 -5.82
CA GLN A 187 -16.07 -14.82 -5.80
C GLN A 187 -16.85 -14.10 -6.91
N ARG A 188 -16.40 -12.92 -7.34
CA ARG A 188 -16.93 -12.17 -8.48
C ARG A 188 -16.34 -12.61 -9.83
N GLY A 189 -15.56 -13.69 -9.84
CA GLY A 189 -15.03 -14.32 -11.04
C GLY A 189 -13.67 -13.78 -11.51
N ALA A 190 -12.97 -13.02 -10.69
CA ALA A 190 -11.59 -12.65 -10.99
C ALA A 190 -10.63 -13.84 -10.80
N THR A 191 -9.52 -13.84 -11.55
CA THR A 191 -8.47 -14.87 -11.44
C THR A 191 -7.32 -14.37 -10.60
N VAL A 192 -6.82 -15.18 -9.65
CA VAL A 192 -5.70 -14.83 -8.77
C VAL A 192 -4.41 -14.68 -9.56
N LEU A 193 -3.65 -13.63 -9.24
CA LEU A 193 -2.29 -13.36 -9.72
C LEU A 193 -1.31 -13.39 -8.54
N GLY A 194 -0.26 -14.19 -8.67
CA GLY A 194 0.78 -14.33 -7.63
C GLY A 194 0.37 -15.32 -6.52
N PRO A 195 1.02 -15.27 -5.35
CA PRO A 195 2.01 -14.26 -4.93
C PRO A 195 3.34 -14.35 -5.70
N LEU A 196 3.90 -13.20 -6.03
CA LEU A 196 5.19 -13.06 -6.68
C LEU A 196 6.17 -12.32 -5.74
N VAL A 197 7.26 -12.99 -5.33
CA VAL A 197 8.36 -12.34 -4.60
C VAL A 197 9.26 -11.65 -5.63
N VAL A 198 9.31 -10.33 -5.58
CA VAL A 198 10.07 -9.53 -6.55
C VAL A 198 11.51 -9.32 -6.12
N GLY A 199 11.75 -9.20 -4.81
CA GLY A 199 13.09 -9.02 -4.26
C GLY A 199 13.13 -9.34 -2.77
N ARG A 200 14.34 -9.68 -2.31
CA ARG A 200 14.66 -9.89 -0.89
C ARG A 200 15.87 -9.04 -0.55
N TRP A 201 15.87 -8.48 0.65
CA TRP A 201 17.02 -7.72 1.17
C TRP A 201 17.12 -7.88 2.68
N THR A 202 18.27 -7.52 3.21
CA THR A 202 18.49 -7.49 4.65
C THR A 202 18.53 -6.04 5.15
N VAL A 203 18.00 -5.83 6.34
CA VAL A 203 18.06 -4.56 7.05
C VAL A 203 18.49 -4.80 8.49
N MET A 204 19.26 -3.87 9.04
CA MET A 204 19.57 -3.86 10.47
C MET A 204 18.43 -3.19 11.22
N ARG A 205 17.95 -3.82 12.27
CA ARG A 205 16.86 -3.30 13.11
C ARG A 205 17.17 -3.49 14.58
N THR A 206 16.71 -2.54 15.40
CA THR A 206 16.73 -2.69 16.86
C THR A 206 15.31 -2.66 17.42
N PRO A 207 15.03 -3.29 18.61
CA PRO A 207 13.78 -3.11 19.30
C PRO A 207 13.45 -1.65 19.58
N ALA A 208 14.46 -0.84 19.96
CA ALA A 208 14.31 0.58 20.23
C ALA A 208 13.82 1.36 18.99
N GLN A 209 14.36 1.08 17.80
CA GLN A 209 13.91 1.69 16.55
C GLN A 209 12.44 1.39 16.25
N SER A 210 11.95 0.18 16.57
CA SER A 210 10.54 -0.16 16.39
C SER A 210 9.64 0.68 17.29
N VAL A 211 10.00 0.87 18.56
CA VAL A 211 9.24 1.72 19.49
C VAL A 211 9.23 3.18 19.02
N GLU A 212 10.38 3.70 18.60
CA GLU A 212 10.50 5.09 18.14
C GLU A 212 9.72 5.32 16.84
N ALA A 213 9.74 4.37 15.91
CA ALA A 213 8.96 4.44 14.68
C ALA A 213 7.44 4.51 14.94
N TRP A 214 6.94 3.90 16.01
CA TRP A 214 5.54 4.05 16.42
C TRP A 214 5.30 5.32 17.22
N ARG A 215 6.26 5.78 18.01
CA ARG A 215 6.15 7.04 18.75
C ARG A 215 5.96 8.24 17.83
N SER A 216 6.69 8.28 16.73
CA SER A 216 6.67 9.38 15.75
C SER A 216 5.42 9.40 14.83
N LYS A 217 4.61 8.33 14.81
CA LYS A 217 3.40 8.25 13.98
C LYS A 217 2.18 8.83 14.70
N PRO A 218 1.20 9.40 13.98
CA PRO A 218 -0.10 9.65 14.56
C PRO A 218 -0.77 8.31 14.92
N GLY A 219 -1.47 8.26 16.04
CA GLY A 219 -2.12 7.04 16.51
C GLY A 219 -1.15 5.89 16.83
N LEU A 220 -1.63 4.65 16.88
CA LEU A 220 -0.84 3.46 17.09
C LEU A 220 -1.45 2.25 16.38
N GLY A 221 -0.66 1.55 15.57
CA GLY A 221 -1.14 0.36 14.84
C GLY A 221 -2.25 0.63 13.82
N GLY A 222 -2.32 1.85 13.25
CA GLY A 222 -3.38 2.28 12.35
C GLY A 222 -4.67 2.74 13.04
N LEU A 223 -4.67 2.80 14.38
CA LEU A 223 -5.80 3.23 15.19
C LEU A 223 -5.56 4.64 15.72
N ASP A 224 -6.64 5.42 15.85
CA ASP A 224 -6.62 6.67 16.59
C ASP A 224 -6.60 6.35 18.09
N VAL A 225 -5.44 6.56 18.72
CA VAL A 225 -5.19 6.27 20.13
C VAL A 225 -4.79 7.55 20.84
N ALA A 226 -5.51 7.88 21.89
CA ALA A 226 -5.22 9.06 22.70
C ALA A 226 -3.73 9.11 23.12
N PRO A 227 -3.08 10.30 23.06
CA PRO A 227 -1.63 10.43 23.29
C PRO A 227 -1.15 9.84 24.62
N VAL A 228 -1.95 9.92 25.68
CA VAL A 228 -1.64 9.36 27.00
C VAL A 228 -1.62 7.84 26.95
N VAL A 229 -2.65 7.21 26.35
CA VAL A 229 -2.74 5.76 26.22
C VAL A 229 -1.64 5.22 25.31
N LYS A 230 -1.35 5.91 24.20
CA LYS A 230 -0.24 5.58 23.32
C LYS A 230 1.09 5.54 24.06
N ARG A 231 1.39 6.55 24.89
CA ARG A 231 2.61 6.56 25.71
C ARG A 231 2.66 5.35 26.63
N THR A 232 1.58 5.08 27.37
CA THR A 232 1.49 3.93 28.27
C THR A 232 1.79 2.61 27.55
N ILE A 233 1.20 2.40 26.37
CA ILE A 233 1.42 1.19 25.56
C ILE A 233 2.88 1.12 25.08
N LEU A 234 3.46 2.20 24.58
CA LEU A 234 4.84 2.21 24.10
C LEU A 234 5.87 2.02 25.23
N ASP A 235 5.61 2.54 26.42
CA ASP A 235 6.46 2.33 27.58
C ASP A 235 6.37 0.86 28.08
N ALA A 236 5.17 0.28 28.08
CA ALA A 236 4.99 -1.15 28.35
C ALA A 236 5.70 -2.02 27.30
N LEU A 237 5.60 -1.66 26.02
CA LEU A 237 6.29 -2.35 24.92
C LEU A 237 7.82 -2.27 25.08
N ARG A 238 8.35 -1.12 25.48
CA ARG A 238 9.79 -0.95 25.74
C ARG A 238 10.27 -1.84 26.89
N ARG A 239 9.52 -1.88 28.01
CA ARG A 239 9.85 -2.76 29.14
C ARG A 239 9.79 -4.23 28.73
N TRP A 240 8.77 -4.63 28.00
CA TRP A 240 8.66 -5.99 27.47
C TRP A 240 9.82 -6.33 26.53
N ALA A 241 10.20 -5.42 25.62
CA ALA A 241 11.33 -5.62 24.72
C ALA A 241 12.66 -5.75 25.49
N GLN A 242 12.87 -4.94 26.54
CA GLN A 242 14.03 -5.05 27.42
C GLN A 242 14.09 -6.41 28.11
N ALA A 243 12.97 -6.90 28.62
CA ALA A 243 12.90 -8.21 29.28
C ALA A 243 13.10 -9.36 28.29
N THR A 244 12.66 -9.21 27.04
CA THR A 244 12.70 -10.27 26.03
C THR A 244 14.03 -10.35 25.30
N PHE A 245 14.64 -9.21 24.96
CA PHE A 245 15.85 -9.14 24.13
C PHE A 245 17.12 -8.76 24.91
N GLY A 246 17.00 -8.37 26.16
CA GLY A 246 18.10 -7.86 26.99
C GLY A 246 18.50 -6.45 26.60
N ASP A 247 19.26 -6.28 25.52
CA ASP A 247 19.65 -4.96 24.99
C ASP A 247 18.73 -4.52 23.83
N VAL A 248 17.90 -3.53 24.10
CA VAL A 248 16.98 -2.96 23.08
C VAL A 248 17.70 -2.18 21.98
N ARG A 249 18.98 -1.86 22.13
CA ARG A 249 19.79 -1.18 21.11
C ARG A 249 20.62 -2.15 20.29
N ARG A 250 20.66 -3.43 20.63
CA ARG A 250 21.36 -4.44 19.85
C ARG A 250 20.75 -4.55 18.46
N GLU A 251 21.60 -4.44 17.45
CA GLU A 251 21.20 -4.62 16.05
C GLU A 251 20.98 -6.09 15.73
N VAL A 252 19.91 -6.35 14.99
CA VAL A 252 19.56 -7.68 14.49
C VAL A 252 19.37 -7.59 12.99
N ILE A 253 19.99 -8.52 12.26
CA ILE A 253 19.77 -8.66 10.81
C ILE A 253 18.36 -9.21 10.60
N CYS A 254 17.56 -8.48 9.83
CA CYS A 254 16.19 -8.86 9.49
C CYS A 254 16.06 -9.00 7.98
N GLU A 255 15.48 -10.10 7.53
CA GLU A 255 15.10 -10.26 6.12
C GLU A 255 13.75 -9.59 5.86
N GLU A 256 13.67 -8.90 4.74
CA GLU A 256 12.45 -8.36 4.19
C GLU A 256 12.33 -8.78 2.73
N ALA A 257 11.10 -8.95 2.26
CA ALA A 257 10.81 -9.24 0.85
C ALA A 257 9.70 -8.34 0.35
N TYR A 258 9.73 -7.96 -0.91
CA TYR A 258 8.59 -7.31 -1.54
C TYR A 258 7.77 -8.34 -2.31
N VAL A 259 6.49 -8.40 -2.00
CA VAL A 259 5.56 -9.36 -2.58
C VAL A 259 4.45 -8.62 -3.31
N LEU A 260 4.22 -9.03 -4.54
CA LEU A 260 3.07 -8.66 -5.35
C LEU A 260 2.04 -9.79 -5.32
N GLN A 261 0.80 -9.41 -5.14
CA GLN A 261 -0.35 -10.31 -5.25
C GLN A 261 -1.54 -9.53 -5.79
N GLY A 262 -2.39 -10.17 -6.56
CA GLY A 262 -3.54 -9.46 -7.12
C GLY A 262 -4.53 -10.39 -7.76
N VAL A 263 -5.37 -9.79 -8.57
CA VAL A 263 -6.35 -10.49 -9.40
C VAL A 263 -6.43 -9.87 -10.78
N ARG A 264 -6.68 -10.72 -11.77
CA ARG A 264 -7.14 -10.31 -13.10
C ARG A 264 -8.65 -10.23 -13.07
N LEU A 265 -9.18 -9.05 -13.34
CA LEU A 265 -10.61 -8.79 -13.38
C LEU A 265 -11.18 -9.37 -14.67
N ARG A 266 -12.41 -9.93 -14.60
CA ARG A 266 -13.09 -10.38 -15.79
C ARG A 266 -13.37 -9.22 -16.72
N PRO A 267 -13.20 -9.40 -18.05
CA PRO A 267 -13.71 -8.45 -19.02
C PRO A 267 -15.22 -8.25 -18.75
N THR A 268 -15.63 -7.00 -18.55
CA THR A 268 -17.06 -6.69 -18.53
C THR A 268 -17.56 -6.79 -19.97
N ALA A 269 -18.50 -7.69 -20.25
CA ALA A 269 -19.22 -7.68 -21.50
C ALA A 269 -19.79 -6.25 -21.66
N ARG A 270 -19.35 -5.53 -22.69
CA ARG A 270 -20.00 -4.26 -23.07
C ARG A 270 -21.46 -4.60 -23.31
N GLY A 271 -22.36 -4.02 -22.52
CA GLY A 271 -23.76 -4.04 -22.86
C GLY A 271 -23.89 -3.57 -24.30
N VAL A 272 -24.26 -4.47 -25.19
CA VAL A 272 -24.65 -4.12 -26.55
C VAL A 272 -25.89 -3.25 -26.37
N VAL A 273 -25.69 -1.93 -26.39
CA VAL A 273 -26.78 -0.99 -26.61
C VAL A 273 -27.24 -1.29 -28.03
N ARG A 274 -28.29 -2.13 -28.17
CA ARG A 274 -29.01 -2.23 -29.42
C ARG A 274 -29.55 -0.83 -29.73
N PRO A 275 -29.28 -0.28 -30.89
CA PRO A 275 -30.00 0.91 -31.31
C PRO A 275 -31.51 0.58 -31.31
N PRO A 276 -32.36 1.53 -30.91
CA PRO A 276 -33.80 1.35 -31.06
C PRO A 276 -34.11 1.05 -32.51
N ASP A 277 -34.78 -0.06 -32.77
CA ASP A 277 -35.31 -0.41 -34.07
C ASP A 277 -36.22 0.74 -34.55
N GLY A 278 -35.80 1.40 -35.64
CA GLY A 278 -36.57 2.44 -36.31
C GLY A 278 -37.72 1.90 -37.14
#